data_7505b86d2889a0554bd8e5ed438dd932
#
_entry.id   7505b86d2889a0554bd8e5ed438dd932
#
_cell.length_a   1.000
_cell.length_b   1.000
_cell.length_c   1.000
_cell.angle_alpha   90.00
_cell.angle_beta   90.00
_cell.angle_gamma   90.00
#
_symmetry.space_group_name_H-M   'P 1'
#
loop_
_entity.id
_entity.type
_entity.pdbx_description
1 polymer ?
#
loop_
_entity_poly.entity_id
_entity_poly.type
_entity_poly.pdbx_seq_one_letter_code
_entity_poly.pdbx_strand_id
1 'polypeptide(L)'
;MRSAAAVLVSGFLVALIAMPATGEDRVRELDFINDHGYREARFRAPLPDWHPEATVLDAAALTDLIQGQDPLLLDVMPRIEPGHPVHVMGLPPGAPRVSLPGSAWLPNAGHPRLDARVADRLERLLEERVRSREGARPVVVFCVTNCWMGWNAARRIARSGHEAVYWYPGGVDDWGGLGGDTEVRTPLME
;
A
#
# COMPACT_ATOMS: atom_id res chain seq x y z
N MET A 1 19.83 -75.95 17.96
CA MET A 1 20.43 -74.62 17.84
C MET A 1 19.52 -73.80 16.91
N ARG A 2 18.74 -72.85 17.45
CA ARG A 2 17.83 -72.02 16.67
C ARG A 2 18.39 -70.59 16.61
N SER A 3 18.84 -70.17 15.46
CA SER A 3 19.30 -68.77 15.20
C SER A 3 18.08 -67.82 15.12
N ALA A 4 18.07 -66.81 15.97
CA ALA A 4 17.13 -65.71 15.89
C ALA A 4 17.73 -64.64 14.98
N ALA A 5 17.04 -64.33 13.92
CA ALA A 5 17.38 -63.20 13.06
C ALA A 5 16.72 -61.92 13.63
N ALA A 6 17.54 -60.94 13.95
CA ALA A 6 17.08 -59.61 14.39
C ALA A 6 16.75 -58.75 13.15
N VAL A 7 15.51 -58.30 13.05
CA VAL A 7 15.06 -57.37 12.02
C VAL A 7 15.31 -55.95 12.53
N LEU A 8 16.26 -55.26 11.93
CA LEU A 8 16.47 -53.81 12.17
C LEU A 8 15.46 -53.01 11.35
N VAL A 9 14.50 -52.38 12.03
CA VAL A 9 13.60 -51.43 11.44
C VAL A 9 14.25 -50.04 11.47
N SER A 10 14.80 -49.61 10.33
CA SER A 10 15.28 -48.23 10.15
C SER A 10 14.12 -47.28 10.01
N GLY A 11 13.81 -46.54 11.08
CA GLY A 11 12.83 -45.45 11.02
C GLY A 11 13.41 -44.26 10.27
N PHE A 12 12.85 -43.97 9.11
CA PHE A 12 13.13 -42.71 8.40
C PHE A 12 12.43 -41.56 9.13
N LEU A 13 13.19 -40.71 9.79
CA LEU A 13 12.70 -39.45 10.37
C LEU A 13 12.56 -38.43 9.24
N VAL A 14 11.34 -38.25 8.73
CA VAL A 14 11.05 -37.19 7.78
C VAL A 14 11.01 -35.86 8.56
N ALA A 15 12.08 -35.08 8.45
CA ALA A 15 12.10 -33.72 8.98
C ALA A 15 11.13 -32.86 8.12
N LEU A 16 10.02 -32.44 8.70
CA LEU A 16 9.16 -31.40 8.08
C LEU A 16 9.95 -30.09 8.11
N ILE A 17 10.46 -29.69 6.96
CA ILE A 17 11.03 -28.35 6.78
C ILE A 17 9.82 -27.40 6.67
N ALA A 18 9.57 -26.59 7.72
CA ALA A 18 8.58 -25.53 7.64
C ALA A 18 9.03 -24.52 6.60
N MET A 19 8.22 -24.34 5.54
CA MET A 19 8.47 -23.30 4.55
C MET A 19 8.23 -21.92 5.21
N PRO A 20 9.05 -20.91 4.90
CA PRO A 20 8.81 -19.55 5.39
C PRO A 20 7.45 -19.06 4.90
N ALA A 21 6.71 -18.38 5.78
CA ALA A 21 5.42 -17.79 5.44
C ALA A 21 5.56 -16.82 4.26
N THR A 22 4.69 -16.93 3.28
CA THR A 22 4.65 -16.00 2.14
C THR A 22 4.12 -14.63 2.56
N GLY A 23 4.30 -13.61 1.73
CA GLY A 23 3.71 -12.30 1.98
C GLY A 23 2.17 -12.38 2.13
N GLU A 24 1.51 -13.24 1.37
CA GLU A 24 0.06 -13.47 1.47
C GLU A 24 -0.35 -14.14 2.79
N ASP A 25 0.43 -15.08 3.31
CA ASP A 25 0.15 -15.71 4.61
C ASP A 25 0.23 -14.67 5.73
N ARG A 26 1.25 -13.81 5.70
CA ARG A 26 1.39 -12.69 6.65
C ARG A 26 0.22 -11.70 6.57
N VAL A 27 -0.31 -11.42 5.37
CA VAL A 27 -1.47 -10.55 5.21
C VAL A 27 -2.72 -11.13 5.87
N ARG A 28 -2.94 -12.44 5.79
CA ARG A 28 -4.09 -13.11 6.41
C ARG A 28 -4.06 -13.09 7.93
N GLU A 29 -2.90 -12.90 8.53
CA GLU A 29 -2.73 -12.74 9.97
C GLU A 29 -3.06 -11.34 10.49
N LEU A 30 -3.19 -10.35 9.58
CA LEU A 30 -3.54 -8.99 9.94
C LEU A 30 -5.05 -8.87 10.24
N ASP A 31 -5.38 -8.08 11.27
CA ASP A 31 -6.77 -7.78 11.62
C ASP A 31 -7.54 -7.06 10.51
N PHE A 32 -8.83 -7.35 10.38
CA PHE A 32 -9.76 -6.65 9.48
C PHE A 32 -9.34 -6.67 7.99
N ILE A 33 -8.67 -7.71 7.57
CA ILE A 33 -8.37 -7.95 6.16
C ILE A 33 -9.51 -8.77 5.54
N ASN A 34 -10.06 -8.29 4.43
CA ASN A 34 -11.08 -9.02 3.68
C ASN A 34 -10.48 -10.13 2.80
N ASP A 35 -11.34 -10.94 2.17
CA ASP A 35 -10.94 -12.07 1.31
C ASP A 35 -10.09 -11.65 0.10
N HIS A 36 -10.12 -10.37 -0.28
CA HIS A 36 -9.28 -9.81 -1.34
C HIS A 36 -7.93 -9.28 -0.83
N GLY A 37 -7.69 -9.36 0.49
CA GLY A 37 -6.46 -8.95 1.12
C GLY A 37 -6.34 -7.44 1.38
N TYR A 38 -7.45 -6.72 1.45
CA TYR A 38 -7.48 -5.30 1.79
C TYR A 38 -8.01 -5.06 3.19
N ARG A 39 -7.42 -4.10 3.89
CA ARG A 39 -7.95 -3.60 5.16
C ARG A 39 -9.32 -2.97 4.93
N GLU A 40 -10.36 -3.42 5.66
CA GLU A 40 -11.75 -2.98 5.47
C GLU A 40 -12.37 -2.27 6.67
N ALA A 41 -11.67 -2.22 7.80
CA ALA A 41 -12.11 -1.50 8.99
C ALA A 41 -10.94 -0.91 9.76
N ARG A 42 -11.22 0.01 10.68
CA ARG A 42 -10.22 0.67 11.55
C ARG A 42 -9.04 1.20 10.73
N PHE A 43 -9.33 2.00 9.73
CA PHE A 43 -8.30 2.50 8.80
C PHE A 43 -7.27 3.44 9.45
N ARG A 44 -7.54 3.99 10.64
CA ARG A 44 -6.56 4.68 11.49
C ARG A 44 -6.13 3.75 12.61
N ALA A 45 -5.12 2.98 12.36
CA ALA A 45 -4.54 2.03 13.28
C ALA A 45 -3.03 1.90 12.98
N PRO A 46 -2.23 1.39 13.92
CA PRO A 46 -0.84 1.11 13.64
C PRO A 46 -0.67 0.31 12.34
N LEU A 47 0.31 0.70 11.56
CA LEU A 47 0.65 0.06 10.30
C LEU A 47 1.75 -0.97 10.53
N PRO A 48 1.82 -2.05 9.72
CA PRO A 48 2.99 -2.91 9.69
C PRO A 48 4.20 -2.15 9.13
N ASP A 49 5.39 -2.59 9.46
CA ASP A 49 6.65 -2.10 8.94
C ASP A 49 7.06 -2.76 7.60
N TRP A 50 6.16 -3.52 7.01
CA TRP A 50 6.33 -4.24 5.76
C TRP A 50 5.12 -4.12 4.87
N HIS A 51 5.30 -4.41 3.57
CA HIS A 51 4.22 -4.51 2.58
C HIS A 51 4.44 -5.74 1.68
N PRO A 52 3.39 -6.51 1.31
CA PRO A 52 3.57 -7.77 0.57
C PRO A 52 4.04 -7.57 -0.87
N GLU A 53 3.69 -6.45 -1.51
CA GLU A 53 3.97 -6.20 -2.93
C GLU A 53 4.66 -4.86 -3.22
N ALA A 54 4.81 -3.96 -2.24
CA ALA A 54 5.45 -2.66 -2.45
C ALA A 54 6.70 -2.51 -1.59
N THR A 55 7.66 -1.73 -2.05
CA THR A 55 8.83 -1.35 -1.25
C THR A 55 8.42 -0.27 -0.23
N VAL A 56 8.73 -0.50 1.04
CA VAL A 56 8.47 0.48 2.11
C VAL A 56 9.56 1.53 2.11
N LEU A 57 9.17 2.81 2.15
CA LEU A 57 10.09 3.94 2.23
C LEU A 57 10.01 4.62 3.59
N ASP A 58 11.15 5.06 4.09
CA ASP A 58 11.27 6.13 5.06
C ASP A 58 11.44 7.50 4.34
N ALA A 59 11.52 8.59 5.09
CA ALA A 59 11.63 9.93 4.52
C ALA A 59 12.94 10.17 3.76
N ALA A 60 14.03 9.54 4.19
CA ALA A 60 15.33 9.67 3.53
C ALA A 60 15.30 8.97 2.16
N ALA A 61 14.83 7.71 2.12
CA ALA A 61 14.68 6.95 0.88
C ALA A 61 13.67 7.60 -0.08
N LEU A 62 12.59 8.22 0.45
CA LEU A 62 11.65 8.99 -0.36
C LEU A 62 12.33 10.22 -0.99
N THR A 63 13.14 10.94 -0.23
CA THR A 63 13.88 12.11 -0.72
C THR A 63 14.83 11.72 -1.85
N ASP A 64 15.61 10.66 -1.67
CA ASP A 64 16.52 10.14 -2.69
C ASP A 64 15.77 9.71 -3.95
N LEU A 65 14.63 9.05 -3.80
CA LEU A 65 13.81 8.61 -4.92
C LEU A 65 13.25 9.81 -5.72
N ILE A 66 12.76 10.84 -5.02
CA ILE A 66 12.26 12.08 -5.65
C ILE A 66 13.37 12.77 -6.45
N GLN A 67 14.56 12.87 -5.87
CA GLN A 67 15.70 13.54 -6.54
C GLN A 67 16.23 12.74 -7.74
N GLY A 68 16.20 11.41 -7.66
CA GLY A 68 16.83 10.54 -8.66
C GLY A 68 15.93 10.08 -9.80
N GLN A 69 14.60 9.94 -9.59
CA GLN A 69 13.74 9.20 -10.52
C GLN A 69 12.41 9.88 -10.90
N ASP A 70 12.12 11.07 -10.41
CA ASP A 70 10.85 11.78 -10.69
C ASP A 70 9.62 10.87 -10.53
N PRO A 71 9.34 10.29 -9.33
CA PRO A 71 8.24 9.37 -9.14
C PRO A 71 6.88 10.05 -9.27
N LEU A 72 5.83 9.29 -9.64
CA LEU A 72 4.46 9.72 -9.41
C LEU A 72 4.19 9.68 -7.90
N LEU A 73 4.04 10.84 -7.26
CA LEU A 73 3.60 10.95 -5.87
C LEU A 73 2.08 10.90 -5.82
N LEU A 74 1.51 9.84 -5.25
CA LEU A 74 0.06 9.61 -5.19
C LEU A 74 -0.42 9.68 -3.75
N ASP A 75 -1.09 10.79 -3.41
CA ASP A 75 -1.81 10.96 -2.16
C ASP A 75 -3.20 10.33 -2.26
N VAL A 76 -3.52 9.43 -1.33
CA VAL A 76 -4.81 8.74 -1.30
C VAL A 76 -5.62 9.10 -0.05
N MET A 77 -5.32 10.25 0.58
CA MET A 77 -6.09 10.74 1.73
C MET A 77 -7.57 10.74 1.40
N PRO A 78 -8.40 10.04 2.17
CA PRO A 78 -9.83 9.96 1.87
C PRO A 78 -10.52 11.30 2.03
N ARG A 79 -11.60 11.48 1.25
CA ARG A 79 -12.58 12.54 1.40
C ARG A 79 -13.91 11.92 1.81
N ILE A 80 -14.60 12.58 2.74
CA ILE A 80 -15.95 12.18 3.12
C ILE A 80 -16.89 12.51 1.96
N GLU A 81 -17.57 11.50 1.44
CA GLU A 81 -18.58 11.68 0.40
C GLU A 81 -19.99 11.56 1.01
N PRO A 82 -20.91 12.47 0.68
CA PRO A 82 -22.29 12.39 1.14
C PRO A 82 -22.92 11.05 0.76
N GLY A 83 -23.52 10.37 1.73
CA GLY A 83 -24.18 9.09 1.51
C GLY A 83 -23.26 7.87 1.46
N HIS A 84 -21.96 8.03 1.58
CA HIS A 84 -21.04 6.91 1.67
C HIS A 84 -21.01 6.36 3.11
N PRO A 85 -21.24 5.05 3.33
CA PRO A 85 -21.31 4.47 4.68
C PRO A 85 -19.96 4.45 5.41
N VAL A 86 -18.88 4.79 4.76
CA VAL A 86 -17.56 4.77 5.32
C VAL A 86 -17.29 6.10 6.00
N HIS A 87 -17.68 6.21 7.24
CA HIS A 87 -17.30 7.29 8.16
C HIS A 87 -15.82 7.18 8.53
N VAL A 88 -14.98 7.18 7.53
CA VAL A 88 -13.56 7.09 7.76
C VAL A 88 -13.04 8.49 7.69
N MET A 89 -12.30 8.89 8.68
CA MET A 89 -11.18 9.80 8.70
C MET A 89 -10.86 10.55 7.41
N GLY A 90 -11.88 10.88 6.61
CA GLY A 90 -11.72 11.67 5.40
C GLY A 90 -11.75 13.15 5.70
N LEU A 91 -11.19 13.93 4.80
CA LEU A 91 -11.40 15.36 4.80
C LEU A 91 -12.87 15.66 4.47
N PRO A 92 -13.51 16.65 5.14
CA PRO A 92 -14.85 17.08 4.76
C PRO A 92 -14.87 17.65 3.34
N PRO A 93 -16.03 17.65 2.67
CA PRO A 93 -16.18 18.28 1.37
C PRO A 93 -15.67 19.72 1.37
N GLY A 94 -14.90 20.10 0.35
CA GLY A 94 -14.34 21.44 0.23
C GLY A 94 -13.12 21.76 1.10
N ALA A 95 -12.72 20.85 2.02
CA ALA A 95 -11.52 21.07 2.79
C ALA A 95 -10.27 20.98 1.89
N PRO A 96 -9.29 21.89 2.09
CA PRO A 96 -8.02 21.82 1.37
C PRO A 96 -7.23 20.59 1.79
N ARG A 97 -6.52 19.96 0.87
CA ARG A 97 -5.53 18.93 1.15
C ARG A 97 -4.14 19.53 1.08
N VAL A 98 -3.48 19.61 2.23
CA VAL A 98 -2.04 19.91 2.29
C VAL A 98 -1.29 18.59 2.08
N SER A 99 -0.37 18.55 1.12
CA SER A 99 0.30 17.33 0.68
C SER A 99 1.73 17.62 0.22
N LEU A 100 2.46 16.58 -0.18
CA LEU A 100 3.78 16.71 -0.75
C LEU A 100 3.73 17.50 -2.08
N PRO A 101 4.72 18.35 -2.36
CA PRO A 101 4.77 19.12 -3.61
C PRO A 101 4.71 18.21 -4.85
N GLY A 102 4.00 18.63 -5.87
CA GLY A 102 3.87 17.88 -7.12
C GLY A 102 3.00 16.63 -7.04
N SER A 103 2.48 16.27 -5.86
CA SER A 103 1.64 15.08 -5.72
C SER A 103 0.29 15.19 -6.42
N ALA A 104 -0.21 14.06 -6.88
CA ALA A 104 -1.57 13.88 -7.36
C ALA A 104 -2.45 13.39 -6.20
N TRP A 105 -3.51 14.12 -5.86
CA TRP A 105 -4.44 13.66 -4.84
C TRP A 105 -5.65 12.97 -5.47
N LEU A 106 -5.74 11.64 -5.28
CA LEU A 106 -6.89 10.84 -5.68
C LEU A 106 -7.58 10.31 -4.41
N PRO A 107 -8.59 11.04 -3.91
CA PRO A 107 -9.31 10.64 -2.72
C PRO A 107 -9.88 9.23 -2.83
N ASN A 108 -9.90 8.50 -1.73
CA ASN A 108 -10.54 7.19 -1.61
C ASN A 108 -9.93 6.06 -2.46
N ALA A 109 -8.81 6.28 -3.17
CA ALA A 109 -8.18 5.23 -4.00
C ALA A 109 -7.68 4.00 -3.20
N GLY A 110 -7.54 4.15 -1.88
CA GLY A 110 -7.21 3.06 -0.96
C GLY A 110 -8.42 2.34 -0.35
N HIS A 111 -9.64 2.70 -0.73
CA HIS A 111 -10.82 2.04 -0.18
C HIS A 111 -10.86 0.55 -0.60
N PRO A 112 -11.19 -0.41 0.30
CA PRO A 112 -11.19 -1.84 -0.01
C PRO A 112 -12.16 -2.21 -1.14
N ARG A 113 -13.31 -1.53 -1.19
CA ARG A 113 -14.29 -1.60 -2.28
C ARG A 113 -14.21 -0.28 -3.05
N LEU A 114 -13.45 -0.29 -4.12
CA LEU A 114 -13.23 0.91 -4.89
C LEU A 114 -14.48 1.28 -5.70
N ASP A 115 -14.90 2.54 -5.60
CA ASP A 115 -15.92 3.08 -6.52
C ASP A 115 -15.41 3.01 -7.97
N ALA A 116 -16.29 2.70 -8.91
CA ALA A 116 -15.92 2.52 -10.32
C ALA A 116 -15.27 3.77 -10.92
N ARG A 117 -15.76 4.97 -10.57
CA ARG A 117 -15.19 6.25 -11.08
C ARG A 117 -13.78 6.47 -10.53
N VAL A 118 -13.55 6.11 -9.25
CA VAL A 118 -12.20 6.19 -8.64
C VAL A 118 -11.27 5.16 -9.29
N ALA A 119 -11.76 3.94 -9.55
CA ALA A 119 -10.99 2.90 -10.25
C ALA A 119 -10.58 3.36 -11.65
N ASP A 120 -11.53 3.85 -12.44
CA ASP A 120 -11.29 4.38 -13.80
C ASP A 120 -10.31 5.57 -13.78
N ARG A 121 -10.42 6.46 -12.78
CA ARG A 121 -9.53 7.60 -12.67
C ARG A 121 -8.12 7.19 -12.28
N LEU A 122 -7.99 6.20 -11.38
CA LEU A 122 -6.69 5.64 -11.01
C LEU A 122 -6.01 5.01 -12.23
N GLU A 123 -6.74 4.19 -12.98
CA GLU A 123 -6.19 3.52 -14.16
C GLU A 123 -5.73 4.53 -15.22
N ARG A 124 -6.55 5.55 -15.53
CA ARG A 124 -6.15 6.63 -16.45
C ARG A 124 -4.91 7.39 -15.95
N LEU A 125 -4.84 7.70 -14.66
CA LEU A 125 -3.68 8.37 -14.07
C LEU A 125 -2.39 7.56 -14.26
N LEU A 126 -2.47 6.25 -13.99
CA LEU A 126 -1.33 5.34 -14.15
C LEU A 126 -0.94 5.21 -15.62
N GLU A 127 -1.90 5.12 -16.54
CA GLU A 127 -1.63 5.09 -17.98
C GLU A 127 -0.95 6.37 -18.45
N GLU A 128 -1.52 7.54 -18.12
CA GLU A 128 -1.05 8.84 -18.57
C GLU A 128 0.33 9.21 -18.00
N ARG A 129 0.59 8.87 -16.73
CA ARG A 129 1.74 9.38 -16.00
C ARG A 129 2.85 8.36 -15.71
N VAL A 130 2.56 7.09 -15.90
CA VAL A 130 3.50 6.00 -15.58
C VAL A 130 3.82 5.17 -16.83
N ARG A 131 2.81 4.55 -17.44
CA ARG A 131 3.01 3.62 -18.56
C ARG A 131 3.35 4.29 -19.89
N SER A 132 2.90 5.52 -20.11
CA SER A 132 3.15 6.26 -21.35
C SER A 132 4.59 6.78 -21.52
N ARG A 133 5.46 6.57 -20.52
CA ARG A 133 6.87 7.00 -20.53
C ARG A 133 7.79 5.84 -20.87
N GLU A 134 8.93 6.14 -21.53
CA GLU A 134 10.01 5.19 -21.64
C GLU A 134 10.59 4.87 -20.26
N GLY A 135 10.55 3.59 -19.89
CA GLY A 135 10.88 3.11 -18.55
C GLY A 135 9.71 3.23 -17.58
N ALA A 136 9.60 2.28 -16.66
CA ALA A 136 8.56 2.27 -15.63
C ALA A 136 8.82 3.41 -14.63
N ARG A 137 8.03 4.48 -14.67
CA ARG A 137 8.07 5.54 -13.68
C ARG A 137 7.66 4.99 -12.32
N PRO A 138 8.45 5.19 -11.24
CA PRO A 138 8.06 4.76 -9.91
C PRO A 138 6.75 5.42 -9.45
N VAL A 139 5.94 4.69 -8.70
CA VAL A 139 4.74 5.20 -8.04
C VAL A 139 4.94 5.14 -6.54
N VAL A 140 4.92 6.28 -5.88
CA VAL A 140 4.96 6.37 -4.42
C VAL A 140 3.54 6.65 -3.90
N VAL A 141 3.00 5.72 -3.13
CA VAL A 141 1.67 5.84 -2.52
C VAL A 141 1.82 6.25 -1.06
N PHE A 142 1.07 7.25 -0.65
CA PHE A 142 1.05 7.73 0.73
C PHE A 142 -0.31 8.33 1.12
N CYS A 143 -0.45 8.62 2.41
CA CYS A 143 -1.63 9.25 3.00
C CYS A 143 -1.19 10.17 4.16
N VAL A 144 -1.55 9.83 5.36
CA VAL A 144 -1.06 10.37 6.64
C VAL A 144 -0.56 9.22 7.50
N THR A 145 0.13 9.51 8.59
CA THR A 145 0.59 8.49 9.54
C THR A 145 -0.57 7.61 10.01
N ASN A 146 -0.33 6.29 10.14
CA ASN A 146 -1.32 5.31 10.57
C ASN A 146 -2.57 5.22 9.67
N CYS A 147 -2.42 5.46 8.38
CA CYS A 147 -3.50 5.42 7.40
C CYS A 147 -3.41 4.18 6.49
N TRP A 148 -4.27 3.21 6.71
CA TRP A 148 -4.33 1.98 5.91
C TRP A 148 -4.77 2.18 4.45
N MET A 149 -5.30 3.36 4.10
CA MET A 149 -5.62 3.68 2.71
C MET A 149 -4.37 3.68 1.83
N GLY A 150 -3.23 4.18 2.33
CA GLY A 150 -1.94 4.12 1.62
C GLY A 150 -1.51 2.69 1.36
N TRP A 151 -1.60 1.82 2.37
CA TRP A 151 -1.27 0.40 2.25
C TRP A 151 -2.15 -0.33 1.22
N ASN A 152 -3.47 -0.14 1.31
CA ASN A 152 -4.42 -0.74 0.37
C ASN A 152 -4.18 -0.27 -1.08
N ALA A 153 -3.93 1.01 -1.28
CA ALA A 153 -3.72 1.57 -2.62
C ALA A 153 -2.41 1.07 -3.23
N ALA A 154 -1.32 1.01 -2.45
CA ALA A 154 -0.04 0.45 -2.91
C ALA A 154 -0.22 -1.01 -3.36
N ARG A 155 -0.93 -1.82 -2.57
CA ARG A 155 -1.25 -3.21 -2.92
C ARG A 155 -2.05 -3.31 -4.21
N ARG A 156 -3.06 -2.46 -4.39
CA ARG A 156 -3.88 -2.45 -5.61
C ARG A 156 -3.06 -2.12 -6.85
N ILE A 157 -2.21 -1.12 -6.78
CA ILE A 157 -1.38 -0.69 -7.90
C ILE A 157 -0.35 -1.77 -8.25
N ALA A 158 0.31 -2.38 -7.28
CA ALA A 158 1.23 -3.48 -7.54
C ALA A 158 0.52 -4.66 -8.20
N ARG A 159 -0.67 -5.03 -7.73
CA ARG A 159 -1.47 -6.13 -8.30
C ARG A 159 -2.04 -5.83 -9.69
N SER A 160 -2.11 -4.57 -10.10
CA SER A 160 -2.45 -4.21 -11.49
C SER A 160 -1.26 -4.28 -12.46
N GLY A 161 -0.11 -4.83 -12.01
CA GLY A 161 1.04 -5.11 -12.84
C GLY A 161 2.12 -4.02 -12.86
N HIS A 162 2.07 -3.05 -11.93
CA HIS A 162 3.17 -2.09 -11.78
C HIS A 162 4.28 -2.68 -10.92
N GLU A 163 5.50 -2.71 -11.42
CA GLU A 163 6.65 -3.30 -10.71
C GLU A 163 7.31 -2.34 -9.72
N ALA A 164 7.38 -1.04 -10.06
CA ALA A 164 8.05 -0.02 -9.25
C ALA A 164 7.05 0.72 -8.34
N VAL A 165 6.45 -0.01 -7.39
CA VAL A 165 5.51 0.53 -6.40
C VAL A 165 6.18 0.66 -5.05
N TYR A 166 6.07 1.85 -4.49
CA TYR A 166 6.61 2.23 -3.19
C TYR A 166 5.48 2.69 -2.28
N TRP A 167 5.60 2.40 -1.02
CA TRP A 167 4.67 2.84 0.00
C TRP A 167 5.40 3.64 1.08
N TYR A 168 4.92 4.85 1.34
CA TYR A 168 5.45 5.72 2.38
C TYR A 168 4.45 5.81 3.55
N PRO A 169 4.62 4.98 4.61
CA PRO A 169 3.69 4.90 5.75
C PRO A 169 3.66 6.15 6.62
N GLY A 170 4.75 6.91 6.68
CA GLY A 170 4.83 8.16 7.42
C GLY A 170 3.89 9.24 6.88
N GLY A 171 3.67 9.24 5.57
CA GLY A 171 2.76 10.15 4.90
C GLY A 171 3.12 11.62 5.08
N VAL A 172 2.13 12.50 4.89
CA VAL A 172 2.34 13.96 4.99
C VAL A 172 2.73 14.38 6.39
N ASP A 173 2.26 13.70 7.41
CA ASP A 173 2.54 14.08 8.82
C ASP A 173 4.04 13.92 9.14
N ASP A 174 4.64 12.82 8.73
CA ASP A 174 6.07 12.54 8.91
C ASP A 174 6.92 13.47 8.03
N TRP A 175 6.57 13.62 6.77
CA TRP A 175 7.24 14.52 5.83
C TRP A 175 7.30 15.96 6.35
N GLY A 176 6.15 16.52 6.74
CA GLY A 176 6.06 17.88 7.31
C GLY A 176 6.75 18.01 8.67
N GLY A 177 6.68 16.98 9.51
CA GLY A 177 7.34 16.92 10.81
C GLY A 177 8.88 16.95 10.71
N LEU A 178 9.43 16.47 9.60
CA LEU A 178 10.86 16.54 9.29
C LEU A 178 11.27 17.82 8.54
N GLY A 179 10.34 18.76 8.36
CA GLY A 179 10.61 20.05 7.69
C GLY A 179 10.51 19.99 6.16
N GLY A 180 9.92 18.93 5.60
CA GLY A 180 9.66 18.85 4.16
C GLY A 180 8.60 19.87 3.72
N ASP A 181 8.80 20.46 2.54
CA ASP A 181 7.86 21.40 1.95
C ASP A 181 6.51 20.75 1.68
N THR A 182 5.44 21.53 1.81
CA THR A 182 4.08 21.08 1.51
C THR A 182 3.34 22.09 0.66
N GLU A 183 2.34 21.64 -0.12
CA GLU A 183 1.49 22.51 -0.91
C GLU A 183 0.02 22.06 -0.88
N VAL A 184 -0.88 22.98 -1.20
CA VAL A 184 -2.32 22.68 -1.29
C VAL A 184 -2.59 21.95 -2.61
N ARG A 185 -3.25 20.80 -2.52
CA ARG A 185 -3.65 20.00 -3.68
C ARG A 185 -5.17 20.00 -3.83
N THR A 186 -5.61 20.07 -5.07
CA THR A 186 -7.00 19.81 -5.44
C THR A 186 -7.19 18.33 -5.79
N PRO A 187 -8.36 17.75 -5.49
CA PRO A 187 -8.60 16.36 -5.86
C PRO A 187 -8.65 16.19 -7.38
N LEU A 188 -8.21 15.05 -7.87
CA LEU A 188 -8.31 14.68 -9.28
C LEU A 188 -9.74 14.36 -9.72
N MET A 189 -10.67 14.30 -8.78
CA MET A 189 -12.10 14.08 -8.96
C MET A 189 -12.88 14.97 -8.00
N GLU A 190 -13.97 15.56 -8.47
CA GLU A 190 -14.96 16.28 -7.66
C GLU A 190 -16.08 15.35 -7.18
#